data_f50938c3d1f7cdb8fed45e4d263e4567
#
_entry.id   f50938c3d1f7cdb8fed45e4d263e4567
#
_cell.length_a   1.000
_cell.length_b   1.000
_cell.length_c   1.000
_cell.angle_alpha   90.00
_cell.angle_beta   90.00
_cell.angle_gamma   90.00
#
_symmetry.space_group_name_H-M   'P 1'
#
loop_
_entity.id
_entity.type
_entity.pdbx_description
1 polymer ?
#
loop_
_entity_poly.entity_id
_entity_poly.type
_entity_poly.pdbx_seq_one_letter_code
_entity_poly.pdbx_strand_id
1 'polypeptide(L)'
;MIKPAEFIHPEDAAALRQLESIPGFPTLVRKILSLGFEQLMYGMNMASAIRLSPTQLPNLYNHLPPICEKLGIDEPEFYLEMNPFPNAYTFGDTRIFITMTSGLVEMMNDEELDTVIAHECGHILCRHVLYHTIANYILSGVDALGVLGALTVPVKY
;
A
#
# COMPACT_ATOMS: atom_id res chain seq x y z
N MET A 1 -19.76 11.36 3.48
CA MET A 1 -18.38 11.27 2.94
C MET A 1 -17.43 11.73 4.03
N ILE A 2 -16.62 10.84 4.51
CA ILE A 2 -15.68 11.07 5.62
C ILE A 2 -14.50 11.88 5.05
N LYS A 3 -14.06 12.92 5.77
CA LYS A 3 -12.95 13.74 5.27
C LYS A 3 -11.62 13.18 5.78
N PRO A 4 -10.54 13.17 4.95
CA PRO A 4 -9.22 12.70 5.37
C PRO A 4 -8.74 13.31 6.70
N ALA A 5 -9.03 14.59 6.93
CA ALA A 5 -8.67 15.30 8.15
C ALA A 5 -9.30 14.73 9.45
N GLU A 6 -10.33 13.91 9.35
CA GLU A 6 -10.99 13.29 10.50
C GLU A 6 -10.35 11.97 10.91
N PHE A 7 -9.51 11.40 10.02
CA PHE A 7 -8.86 10.09 10.19
C PHE A 7 -7.36 10.15 10.47
N ILE A 8 -6.69 11.21 9.99
CA ILE A 8 -5.24 11.32 10.10
C ILE A 8 -4.87 11.77 11.51
N HIS A 9 -4.04 10.98 12.21
CA HIS A 9 -3.44 11.45 13.45
C HIS A 9 -2.64 12.73 13.19
N PRO A 10 -2.73 13.76 14.05
CA PRO A 10 -2.05 15.05 13.83
C PRO A 10 -0.54 14.94 13.61
N GLU A 11 0.13 13.98 14.26
CA GLU A 11 1.55 13.70 14.10
C GLU A 11 1.88 13.13 12.72
N ASP A 12 1.06 12.20 12.20
CA ASP A 12 1.22 11.64 10.86
C ASP A 12 1.02 12.70 9.79
N ALA A 13 0.01 13.56 9.97
CA ALA A 13 -0.22 14.69 9.08
C ALA A 13 0.93 15.72 9.11
N ALA A 14 1.60 15.88 10.24
CA ALA A 14 2.76 16.75 10.36
C ALA A 14 4.00 16.14 9.68
N ALA A 15 4.24 14.85 9.91
CA ALA A 15 5.34 14.11 9.28
C ALA A 15 5.20 14.10 7.75
N LEU A 16 3.99 13.83 7.25
CA LEU A 16 3.71 13.85 5.82
C LEU A 16 4.00 15.23 5.21
N ARG A 17 3.52 16.31 5.85
CA ARG A 17 3.80 17.68 5.38
C ARG A 17 5.28 18.02 5.39
N GLN A 18 6.04 17.53 6.38
CA GLN A 18 7.49 17.71 6.42
C GLN A 18 8.17 17.02 5.25
N LEU A 19 7.81 15.77 4.94
CA LEU A 19 8.33 15.03 3.80
C LEU A 19 7.98 15.70 2.47
N GLU A 20 6.73 16.14 2.32
CA GLU A 20 6.27 16.85 1.11
C GLU A 20 6.93 18.22 0.94
N SER A 21 7.36 18.86 2.03
CA SER A 21 8.03 20.16 2.00
C SER A 21 9.50 20.08 1.55
N ILE A 22 10.10 18.89 1.54
CA ILE A 22 11.48 18.71 1.06
C ILE A 22 11.50 18.92 -0.46
N PRO A 23 12.20 19.93 -0.98
CA PRO A 23 12.24 20.24 -2.41
C PRO A 23 12.70 19.02 -3.23
N GLY A 24 11.87 18.60 -4.19
CA GLY A 24 12.18 17.49 -5.08
C GLY A 24 11.87 16.09 -4.52
N PHE A 25 11.60 15.94 -3.21
CA PHE A 25 11.31 14.63 -2.60
C PHE A 25 10.06 13.96 -3.21
N PRO A 26 8.90 14.62 -3.35
CA PRO A 26 7.73 14.01 -4.00
C PRO A 26 8.01 13.59 -5.45
N THR A 27 8.82 14.37 -6.16
CA THR A 27 9.20 14.06 -7.55
C THR A 27 10.14 12.86 -7.62
N LEU A 28 11.11 12.77 -6.71
CA LEU A 28 12.02 11.64 -6.61
C LEU A 28 11.25 10.34 -6.29
N VAL A 29 10.34 10.41 -5.35
CA VAL A 29 9.46 9.30 -4.94
C VAL A 29 8.65 8.78 -6.11
N ARG A 30 7.96 9.65 -6.84
CA ARG A 30 7.20 9.28 -8.04
C ARG A 30 8.09 8.70 -9.14
N LYS A 31 9.30 9.23 -9.29
CA LYS A 31 10.25 8.73 -10.27
C LYS A 31 10.73 7.32 -9.94
N ILE A 32 11.01 7.01 -8.67
CA ILE A 32 11.36 5.66 -8.21
C ILE A 32 10.21 4.69 -8.52
N LEU A 33 8.98 5.06 -8.20
CA LEU A 33 7.81 4.23 -8.48
C LEU A 33 7.59 4.04 -9.99
N SER A 34 7.77 5.09 -10.80
CA SER A 34 7.62 5.04 -12.26
C SER A 34 8.71 4.22 -12.97
N LEU A 35 9.85 3.97 -12.34
CA LEU A 35 10.95 3.15 -12.88
C LEU A 35 10.65 1.64 -12.91
N GLY A 36 9.41 1.24 -12.79
CA GLY A 36 8.97 -0.16 -12.88
C GLY A 36 8.83 -0.84 -11.53
N PHE A 37 9.06 -0.12 -10.43
CA PHE A 37 8.95 -0.67 -9.09
C PHE A 37 7.50 -1.10 -8.76
N GLU A 38 6.51 -0.30 -9.12
CA GLU A 38 5.08 -0.65 -9.00
C GLU A 38 4.75 -1.90 -9.82
N GLN A 39 5.31 -2.00 -11.04
CA GLN A 39 5.14 -3.17 -11.89
C GLN A 39 5.81 -4.42 -11.33
N LEU A 40 6.99 -4.27 -10.71
CA LEU A 40 7.68 -5.36 -10.04
C LEU A 40 6.86 -5.89 -8.86
N MET A 41 6.35 -5.02 -8.01
CA MET A 41 5.52 -5.39 -6.87
C MET A 41 4.21 -6.06 -7.32
N TYR A 42 3.59 -5.49 -8.34
CA TYR A 42 2.43 -6.11 -8.97
C TYR A 42 2.74 -7.51 -9.49
N GLY A 43 3.87 -7.68 -10.19
CA GLY A 43 4.32 -8.98 -10.68
C GLY A 43 4.59 -9.98 -9.55
N MET A 44 5.16 -9.54 -8.44
CA MET A 44 5.37 -10.38 -7.25
C MET A 44 4.04 -10.81 -6.63
N ASN A 45 3.08 -9.91 -6.46
CA ASN A 45 1.74 -10.25 -5.97
C ASN A 45 1.03 -11.25 -6.90
N MET A 46 1.09 -11.01 -8.21
CA MET A 46 0.50 -11.93 -9.19
C MET A 46 1.15 -13.31 -9.19
N ALA A 47 2.41 -13.41 -8.81
CA ALA A 47 3.16 -14.67 -8.75
C ALA A 47 2.97 -15.42 -7.42
N SER A 48 2.73 -14.72 -6.32
CA SER A 48 2.74 -15.29 -4.95
C SER A 48 1.43 -15.16 -4.20
N ALA A 49 0.47 -14.37 -4.68
CA ALA A 49 -0.79 -14.10 -4.01
C ALA A 49 -2.01 -14.43 -4.89
N ILE A 50 -3.13 -14.70 -4.24
CA ILE A 50 -4.41 -14.96 -4.90
C ILE A 50 -5.15 -13.62 -4.99
N ARG A 51 -5.52 -13.21 -6.20
CA ARG A 51 -6.38 -12.04 -6.37
C ARG A 51 -7.81 -12.37 -5.97
N LEU A 52 -8.35 -11.60 -5.05
CA LEU A 52 -9.73 -11.72 -4.59
C LEU A 52 -10.69 -11.02 -5.56
N SER A 53 -11.87 -11.59 -5.73
CA SER A 53 -12.92 -11.06 -6.60
C SER A 53 -14.29 -11.62 -6.19
N PRO A 54 -15.39 -11.13 -6.76
CA PRO A 54 -16.72 -11.70 -6.51
C PRO A 54 -16.83 -13.21 -6.83
N THR A 55 -15.92 -13.75 -7.64
CA THR A 55 -15.86 -15.17 -8.02
C THR A 55 -14.68 -15.92 -7.44
N GLN A 56 -13.74 -15.22 -6.81
CA GLN A 56 -12.53 -15.79 -6.21
C GLN A 56 -12.47 -15.41 -4.72
N LEU A 57 -12.68 -16.39 -3.84
CA LEU A 57 -12.81 -16.19 -2.41
C LEU A 57 -13.82 -15.09 -2.03
N PRO A 58 -15.08 -15.19 -2.50
CA PRO A 58 -16.08 -14.14 -2.37
C PRO A 58 -16.36 -13.76 -0.92
N ASN A 59 -16.27 -14.70 0.01
CA ASN A 59 -16.50 -14.40 1.43
C ASN A 59 -15.53 -13.34 1.95
N LEU A 60 -14.23 -13.46 1.59
CA LEU A 60 -13.23 -12.48 1.99
C LEU A 60 -13.31 -11.19 1.15
N TYR A 61 -13.55 -11.32 -0.16
CA TYR A 61 -13.70 -10.16 -1.04
C TYR A 61 -14.82 -9.23 -0.61
N ASN A 62 -15.96 -9.77 -0.19
CA ASN A 62 -17.17 -9.00 0.12
C ASN A 62 -17.04 -8.04 1.31
N HIS A 63 -15.98 -8.12 2.10
CA HIS A 63 -15.65 -7.13 3.13
C HIS A 63 -15.25 -5.78 2.52
N LEU A 64 -14.59 -5.78 1.36
CA LEU A 64 -13.97 -4.57 0.77
C LEU A 64 -15.00 -3.56 0.20
N PRO A 65 -15.96 -3.94 -0.66
CA PRO A 65 -16.83 -2.98 -1.36
C PRO A 65 -17.62 -2.06 -0.41
N PRO A 66 -18.26 -2.55 0.69
CA PRO A 66 -19.00 -1.68 1.61
C PRO A 66 -18.11 -0.65 2.32
N ILE A 67 -16.85 -1.00 2.57
CA ILE A 67 -15.86 -0.13 3.20
C ILE A 67 -15.46 0.98 2.23
N CYS A 68 -15.15 0.61 0.98
CA CYS A 68 -14.81 1.57 -0.07
C CYS A 68 -15.94 2.56 -0.33
N GLU A 69 -17.18 2.09 -0.39
CA GLU A 69 -18.37 2.95 -0.54
C GLU A 69 -18.50 3.96 0.60
N LYS A 70 -18.36 3.51 1.86
CA LYS A 70 -18.41 4.39 3.05
C LYS A 70 -17.31 5.44 3.04
N LEU A 71 -16.12 5.08 2.58
CA LEU A 71 -14.95 5.98 2.53
C LEU A 71 -14.96 6.87 1.27
N GLY A 72 -15.73 6.52 0.25
CA GLY A 72 -15.80 7.24 -1.02
C GLY A 72 -14.52 7.12 -1.85
N ILE A 73 -13.90 5.94 -1.81
CA ILE A 73 -12.71 5.59 -2.60
C ILE A 73 -13.06 4.53 -3.64
N ASP A 74 -12.31 4.51 -4.74
CA ASP A 74 -12.38 3.42 -5.70
C ASP A 74 -11.83 2.13 -5.07
N GLU A 75 -12.40 0.97 -5.45
CA GLU A 75 -11.94 -0.32 -4.95
C GLU A 75 -10.49 -0.60 -5.42
N PRO A 76 -9.53 -0.77 -4.48
CA PRO A 76 -8.20 -1.24 -4.82
C PRO A 76 -8.24 -2.70 -5.25
N GLU A 77 -7.17 -3.16 -5.91
CA GLU A 77 -7.00 -4.59 -6.11
C GLU A 77 -6.75 -5.28 -4.76
N PHE A 78 -7.38 -6.43 -4.52
CA PHE A 78 -7.33 -7.11 -3.24
C PHE A 78 -6.71 -8.49 -3.40
N TYR A 79 -5.72 -8.81 -2.56
CA TYR A 79 -4.92 -10.03 -2.64
C TYR A 79 -4.85 -10.74 -1.30
N LEU A 80 -4.76 -12.08 -1.37
CA LEU A 80 -4.43 -12.97 -0.25
C LEU A 80 -3.07 -13.63 -0.53
N GLU A 81 -2.10 -13.38 0.33
CA GLU A 81 -0.79 -14.02 0.32
C GLU A 81 -0.78 -15.22 1.26
N MET A 82 -0.27 -16.36 0.81
CA MET A 82 -0.07 -17.54 1.65
C MET A 82 1.15 -17.36 2.54
N ASN A 83 0.94 -16.74 3.69
CA ASN A 83 1.97 -16.44 4.67
C ASN A 83 1.40 -16.63 6.09
N PRO A 84 2.00 -17.48 6.95
CA PRO A 84 1.49 -17.74 8.29
C PRO A 84 1.68 -16.57 9.27
N PHE A 85 2.54 -15.60 8.95
CA PHE A 85 2.73 -14.43 9.79
C PHE A 85 1.61 -13.41 9.53
N PRO A 86 0.83 -13.02 10.58
CA PRO A 86 -0.25 -12.05 10.41
C PRO A 86 0.26 -10.70 9.93
N ASN A 87 -0.22 -10.27 8.78
CA ASN A 87 0.11 -8.96 8.21
C ASN A 87 -0.95 -8.51 7.20
N ALA A 88 -1.10 -7.19 7.06
CA ALA A 88 -1.80 -6.54 5.96
C ALA A 88 -0.99 -5.32 5.51
N TYR A 89 -1.05 -4.99 4.24
CA TYR A 89 -0.35 -3.82 3.71
C TYR A 89 -1.02 -3.31 2.44
N THR A 90 -0.92 -2.02 2.25
CA THR A 90 -1.37 -1.31 1.06
C THR A 90 -0.17 -0.78 0.30
N PHE A 91 -0.22 -0.92 -1.01
CA PHE A 91 0.87 -0.56 -1.89
C PHE A 91 0.37 0.08 -3.19
N GLY A 92 1.21 0.93 -3.81
CA GLY A 92 0.98 1.49 -5.14
C GLY A 92 0.80 3.01 -5.14
N ASP A 93 0.76 3.60 -6.33
CA ASP A 93 0.45 5.03 -6.57
C ASP A 93 -0.62 5.15 -7.65
N THR A 94 -0.33 4.68 -8.85
CA THR A 94 -1.28 4.68 -9.97
C THR A 94 -2.18 3.45 -9.95
N ARG A 95 -1.67 2.34 -9.44
CA ARG A 95 -2.37 1.08 -9.25
C ARG A 95 -2.24 0.65 -7.81
N ILE A 96 -3.30 0.83 -7.05
CA ILE A 96 -3.31 0.56 -5.62
C ILE A 96 -3.85 -0.84 -5.36
N PHE A 97 -3.18 -1.58 -4.49
CA PHE A 97 -3.64 -2.88 -4.02
C PHE A 97 -3.44 -3.05 -2.52
N ILE A 98 -4.32 -3.83 -1.93
CA ILE A 98 -4.26 -4.30 -0.55
C ILE A 98 -3.90 -5.78 -0.58
N THR A 99 -2.94 -6.19 0.21
CA THR A 99 -2.61 -7.60 0.43
C THR A 99 -2.78 -7.95 1.89
N MET A 100 -3.47 -9.05 2.15
CA MET A 100 -3.57 -9.65 3.48
C MET A 100 -2.94 -11.03 3.47
N THR A 101 -2.36 -11.43 4.60
CA THR A 101 -1.78 -12.75 4.76
C THR A 101 -2.81 -13.77 5.27
N SER A 102 -2.63 -15.05 4.92
CA SER A 102 -3.48 -16.13 5.43
C SER A 102 -3.46 -16.21 6.95
N GLY A 103 -2.31 -15.99 7.58
CA GLY A 103 -2.20 -15.96 9.04
C GLY A 103 -3.03 -14.87 9.71
N LEU A 104 -3.18 -13.71 9.06
CA LEU A 104 -4.08 -12.65 9.54
C LEU A 104 -5.55 -13.07 9.45
N VAL A 105 -5.94 -13.59 8.28
CA VAL A 105 -7.32 -14.01 8.02
C VAL A 105 -7.74 -15.17 8.95
N GLU A 106 -6.85 -16.12 9.23
CA GLU A 106 -7.11 -17.22 10.14
C GLU A 106 -7.24 -16.79 11.62
N MET A 107 -6.58 -15.71 11.99
CA MET A 107 -6.54 -15.21 13.36
C MET A 107 -7.74 -14.31 13.69
N MET A 108 -8.33 -13.63 12.72
CA MET A 108 -9.34 -12.60 12.92
C MET A 108 -10.75 -13.09 12.58
N ASN A 109 -11.73 -12.58 13.32
CA ASN A 109 -13.15 -12.68 12.95
C ASN A 109 -13.53 -11.61 11.92
N ASP A 110 -14.76 -11.68 11.40
CA ASP A 110 -15.23 -10.80 10.33
C ASP A 110 -15.19 -9.30 10.72
N GLU A 111 -15.54 -8.95 11.98
CA GLU A 111 -15.52 -7.56 12.45
C GLU A 111 -14.08 -7.02 12.57
N GLU A 112 -13.16 -7.86 12.99
CA GLU A 112 -11.74 -7.54 13.06
C GLU A 112 -11.14 -7.38 11.66
N LEU A 113 -11.51 -8.26 10.71
CA LEU A 113 -11.13 -8.15 9.30
C LEU A 113 -11.64 -6.85 8.68
N ASP A 114 -12.91 -6.50 8.91
CA ASP A 114 -13.48 -5.22 8.47
C ASP A 114 -12.66 -4.04 9.01
N THR A 115 -12.22 -4.11 10.26
CA THR A 115 -11.42 -3.06 10.88
C THR A 115 -10.04 -2.92 10.21
N VAL A 116 -9.37 -4.03 9.93
CA VAL A 116 -8.07 -4.02 9.25
C VAL A 116 -8.21 -3.51 7.82
N ILE A 117 -9.20 -4.01 7.07
CA ILE A 117 -9.46 -3.55 5.69
C ILE A 117 -9.79 -2.05 5.68
N ALA A 118 -10.60 -1.58 6.63
CA ALA A 118 -10.91 -0.17 6.76
C ALA A 118 -9.68 0.68 7.09
N HIS A 119 -8.75 0.15 7.90
CA HIS A 119 -7.47 0.79 8.19
C HIS A 119 -6.61 0.95 6.93
N GLU A 120 -6.46 -0.12 6.15
CA GLU A 120 -5.72 -0.10 4.89
C GLU A 120 -6.38 0.85 3.87
N CYS A 121 -7.71 0.83 3.75
CA CYS A 121 -8.46 1.79 2.93
C CYS A 121 -8.28 3.23 3.41
N GLY A 122 -8.12 3.44 4.72
CA GLY A 122 -7.78 4.74 5.30
C GLY A 122 -6.45 5.30 4.80
N HIS A 123 -5.44 4.45 4.63
CA HIS A 123 -4.17 4.86 4.03
C HIS A 123 -4.35 5.32 2.58
N ILE A 124 -5.23 4.69 1.81
CA ILE A 124 -5.56 5.11 0.43
C ILE A 124 -6.23 6.49 0.46
N LEU A 125 -7.27 6.65 1.29
CA LEU A 125 -8.01 7.90 1.44
C LEU A 125 -7.10 9.09 1.81
N CYS A 126 -6.13 8.83 2.70
CA CYS A 126 -5.19 9.83 3.19
C CYS A 126 -3.99 10.06 2.25
N ARG A 127 -3.89 9.35 1.13
CA ARG A 127 -2.73 9.37 0.21
C ARG A 127 -1.40 9.02 0.86
N HIS A 128 -1.44 8.25 1.95
CA HIS A 128 -0.27 7.82 2.69
C HIS A 128 0.48 6.68 2.00
N VAL A 129 -0.18 5.96 1.09
CA VAL A 129 0.32 4.74 0.45
C VAL A 129 1.69 4.95 -0.18
N LEU A 130 1.88 6.08 -0.88
CA LEU A 130 3.14 6.44 -1.52
C LEU A 130 4.31 6.50 -0.53
N TYR A 131 4.11 7.14 0.59
CA TYR A 131 5.16 7.38 1.60
C TYR A 131 5.40 6.15 2.48
N HIS A 132 4.34 5.42 2.82
CA HIS A 132 4.45 4.13 3.53
C HIS A 132 5.19 3.08 2.71
N THR A 133 4.90 3.01 1.43
CA THR A 133 5.60 2.17 0.47
C THR A 133 7.12 2.39 0.55
N ILE A 134 7.56 3.64 0.49
CA ILE A 134 8.98 3.99 0.50
C ILE A 134 9.59 3.78 1.89
N ALA A 135 8.88 4.16 2.95
CA ALA A 135 9.33 3.98 4.32
C ALA A 135 9.56 2.49 4.64
N ASN A 136 8.62 1.62 4.25
CA ASN A 136 8.74 0.18 4.43
C ASN A 136 9.94 -0.40 3.67
N TYR A 137 10.24 0.13 2.47
CA TYR A 137 11.41 -0.29 1.70
C TYR A 137 12.72 0.13 2.34
N ILE A 138 12.81 1.37 2.81
CA ILE A 138 14.00 1.88 3.50
C ILE A 138 14.24 1.09 4.79
N LEU A 139 13.17 0.76 5.53
CA LEU A 139 13.25 0.06 6.81
C LEU A 139 13.48 -1.46 6.65
N SER A 140 13.01 -2.07 5.56
CA SER A 140 13.17 -3.51 5.32
C SER A 140 14.58 -3.92 4.87
N GLY A 141 15.51 -2.95 4.72
CA GLY A 141 16.92 -3.23 4.39
C GLY A 141 17.13 -3.86 3.01
N VAL A 142 16.11 -3.85 2.16
CA VAL A 142 16.31 -4.09 0.73
C VAL A 142 17.19 -2.96 0.24
N ASP A 143 18.44 -3.27 -0.16
CA ASP A 143 19.48 -2.34 -0.55
C ASP A 143 18.94 -1.22 -1.47
N ALA A 144 18.28 -0.24 -0.87
CA ALA A 144 17.95 1.02 -1.52
C ALA A 144 19.20 1.68 -2.11
N LEU A 145 20.36 1.36 -1.55
CA LEU A 145 21.69 1.73 -2.08
C LEU A 145 21.93 1.14 -3.48
N GLY A 146 21.44 -0.05 -3.81
CA GLY A 146 21.54 -0.60 -5.18
C GLY A 146 20.72 0.20 -6.18
N VAL A 147 19.52 0.59 -5.81
CA VAL A 147 18.62 1.40 -6.68
C VAL A 147 19.08 2.87 -6.71
N LEU A 148 19.48 3.43 -5.56
CA LEU A 148 20.02 4.79 -5.48
C LEU A 148 21.41 4.87 -6.12
N GLY A 149 22.23 3.82 -5.99
CA GLY A 149 23.55 3.73 -6.64
C GLY A 149 23.43 3.70 -8.18
N ALA A 150 22.43 3.03 -8.71
CA ALA A 150 22.16 3.03 -10.16
C ALA A 150 21.72 4.41 -10.69
N LEU A 151 21.14 5.26 -9.84
CA LEU A 151 20.73 6.62 -10.19
C LEU A 151 21.89 7.64 -10.13
N THR A 152 23.01 7.30 -9.44
CA THR A 152 24.14 8.19 -9.26
C THR A 152 25.29 7.90 -10.23
N VAL A 153 25.19 6.88 -11.09
CA VAL A 153 26.21 6.65 -12.12
C VAL A 153 26.10 7.76 -13.18
N PRO A 154 27.07 8.68 -13.25
CA PRO A 154 27.08 9.65 -14.34
C PRO A 154 27.33 8.89 -15.65
N VAL A 155 26.40 9.01 -16.59
CA VAL A 155 26.65 8.58 -17.97
C VAL A 155 27.80 9.45 -18.49
N LYS A 156 29.02 8.91 -18.47
CA LYS A 156 30.14 9.51 -19.21
C LYS A 156 29.91 9.22 -20.69
N TYR A 157 29.68 10.27 -21.42
CA TYR A 157 29.79 10.30 -22.87
C TYR A 157 31.25 10.18 -23.29
#